data_b91c065856af9edd3bec11bf74720455
#
_entry.id   b91c065856af9edd3bec11bf74720455
#
_cell.length_a   1.000
_cell.length_b   1.000
_cell.length_c   1.000
_cell.angle_alpha   90.00
_cell.angle_beta   90.00
_cell.angle_gamma   90.00
#
_symmetry.space_group_name_H-M   'P 1'
#
loop_
_entity.id
_entity.type
_entity.pdbx_description
1 polymer ?
#
loop_
_entity_poly.entity_id
_entity_poly.type
_entity_poly.pdbx_seq_one_letter_code
_entity_poly.pdbx_strand_id
1 'polypeptide(L)'
;MVGFKAFSCYSGIPEFKGIDDYSALKGMEIIKKLGLPLMVHCENDRLTAKLGAEQESAGHDDAWAYFAAHAPITEIESITRMITFAEETGVKLIIAHASLAKSIDIINAARARGVDVSVETIGQYLILTDEEVAALGPVAKCSPPVRSKENQPLMWAHLLAGDIDYVDSDHSPSDPSMKEGVSFMKAWGGIASVQHTLTGLLTHGYHARKVPLARIMKLTCENMPKSLRIEGKGKIAVGYDADFALIDLNREYILKADDILYKHHVSPYMGTRFKGAVDEAILRGQTIMRDGKIIGTPRGRMIMCKR
;
A
#
# COMPACT_ATOMS: atom_id res chain seq x y z
N MET A 1 8.46 12.75 14.69
CA MET A 1 8.25 11.33 14.30
C MET A 1 6.77 11.04 14.42
N VAL A 2 6.15 10.42 13.40
CA VAL A 2 4.71 10.12 13.35
C VAL A 2 4.38 8.70 13.80
N GLY A 3 5.35 7.78 13.76
CA GLY A 3 5.22 6.37 14.10
C GLY A 3 6.48 5.60 13.80
N PHE A 4 6.39 4.30 13.92
CA PHE A 4 7.45 3.34 13.61
C PHE A 4 6.99 2.38 12.52
N LYS A 5 7.93 1.86 11.71
CA LYS A 5 7.70 0.78 10.74
C LYS A 5 8.60 -0.41 11.08
N ALA A 6 8.06 -1.60 10.96
CA ALA A 6 8.79 -2.86 11.09
C ALA A 6 8.38 -3.85 9.99
N PHE A 7 9.21 -4.86 9.77
CA PHE A 7 8.93 -5.99 8.91
C PHE A 7 8.99 -7.27 9.74
N SER A 8 7.99 -8.12 9.64
CA SER A 8 7.98 -9.45 10.28
C SER A 8 8.72 -10.52 9.47
N CYS A 9 9.24 -10.14 8.30
CA CYS A 9 10.07 -10.96 7.42
C CYS A 9 11.25 -10.15 6.90
N TYR A 10 12.14 -10.77 6.15
CA TYR A 10 13.22 -10.07 5.45
C TYR A 10 12.66 -9.03 4.46
N SER A 11 13.10 -7.80 4.56
CA SER A 11 12.60 -6.66 3.77
C SER A 11 13.12 -6.58 2.33
N GLY A 12 14.06 -7.45 1.96
CA GLY A 12 14.78 -7.38 0.69
C GLY A 12 16.07 -6.54 0.73
N ILE A 13 16.34 -5.81 1.82
CA ILE A 13 17.56 -5.00 1.98
C ILE A 13 18.27 -5.34 3.32
N PRO A 14 19.60 -5.47 3.31
CA PRO A 14 20.37 -5.89 4.51
C PRO A 14 20.27 -4.93 5.68
N GLU A 15 20.13 -3.64 5.41
CA GLU A 15 20.07 -2.57 6.41
C GLU A 15 18.74 -2.57 7.17
N PHE A 16 17.69 -3.19 6.62
CA PHE A 16 16.35 -3.23 7.20
C PHE A 16 15.92 -4.68 7.42
N LYS A 17 16.41 -5.28 8.47
CA LYS A 17 16.15 -6.70 8.80
C LYS A 17 14.73 -6.88 9.33
N GLY A 18 14.17 -8.08 9.12
CA GLY A 18 12.96 -8.52 9.80
C GLY A 18 13.16 -8.59 11.31
N ILE A 19 12.10 -8.31 12.08
CA ILE A 19 12.10 -8.42 13.53
C ILE A 19 11.66 -9.83 13.97
N ASP A 20 12.27 -10.35 15.03
CA ASP A 20 11.80 -11.56 15.70
C ASP A 20 10.64 -11.25 16.68
N ASP A 21 10.01 -12.31 17.20
CA ASP A 21 8.85 -12.19 18.09
C ASP A 21 9.16 -11.45 19.39
N TYR A 22 10.36 -11.65 19.96
CA TYR A 22 10.76 -10.98 21.18
C TYR A 22 10.97 -9.47 20.93
N SER A 23 11.67 -9.13 19.85
CA SER A 23 11.88 -7.73 19.45
C SER A 23 10.56 -7.04 19.09
N ALA A 24 9.64 -7.75 18.46
CA ALA A 24 8.28 -7.23 18.16
C ALA A 24 7.53 -6.89 19.45
N LEU A 25 7.45 -7.84 20.39
CA LEU A 25 6.75 -7.67 21.65
C LEU A 25 7.35 -6.52 22.49
N LYS A 26 8.68 -6.52 22.68
CA LYS A 26 9.37 -5.48 23.45
C LYS A 26 9.34 -4.11 22.76
N GLY A 27 9.44 -4.07 21.45
CA GLY A 27 9.25 -2.86 20.67
C GLY A 27 7.86 -2.28 20.86
N MET A 28 6.81 -3.09 20.81
CA MET A 28 5.43 -2.68 21.03
C MET A 28 5.21 -2.10 22.43
N GLU A 29 5.76 -2.72 23.48
CA GLU A 29 5.73 -2.19 24.86
C GLU A 29 6.34 -0.78 24.96
N ILE A 30 7.45 -0.54 24.27
CA ILE A 30 8.13 0.76 24.26
C ILE A 30 7.33 1.78 23.45
N ILE A 31 6.88 1.41 22.25
CA ILE A 31 6.12 2.29 21.34
C ILE A 31 4.79 2.70 21.97
N LYS A 32 4.13 1.80 22.70
CA LYS A 32 2.92 2.13 23.49
C LYS A 32 3.17 3.26 24.47
N LYS A 33 4.29 3.22 25.23
CA LYS A 33 4.66 4.27 26.18
C LYS A 33 4.90 5.62 25.51
N LEU A 34 5.34 5.61 24.25
CA LEU A 34 5.54 6.82 23.44
C LEU A 34 4.22 7.37 22.86
N GLY A 35 3.13 6.62 22.94
CA GLY A 35 1.83 7.00 22.38
C GLY A 35 1.82 7.08 20.85
N LEU A 36 2.72 6.36 20.17
CA LEU A 36 2.88 6.34 18.72
C LEU A 36 2.35 5.02 18.15
N PRO A 37 1.97 4.98 16.86
CA PRO A 37 1.62 3.74 16.18
C PRO A 37 2.87 2.97 15.72
N LEU A 38 2.71 1.64 15.63
CA LEU A 38 3.61 0.75 14.91
C LEU A 38 2.92 0.25 13.66
N MET A 39 3.49 0.49 12.49
CA MET A 39 3.08 -0.10 11.21
C MET A 39 3.94 -1.34 10.93
N VAL A 40 3.34 -2.45 10.50
CA VAL A 40 4.06 -3.69 10.25
C VAL A 40 3.74 -4.24 8.87
N HIS A 41 4.78 -4.56 8.09
CA HIS A 41 4.69 -5.46 6.94
C HIS A 41 4.59 -6.89 7.48
N CYS A 42 3.50 -7.58 7.16
CA CYS A 42 3.15 -8.85 7.76
C CYS A 42 3.25 -10.02 6.77
N GLU A 43 4.37 -10.68 6.75
CA GLU A 43 4.56 -12.01 6.15
C GLU A 43 5.41 -12.88 7.08
N ASN A 44 5.17 -14.18 7.11
CA ASN A 44 5.95 -15.10 7.95
C ASN A 44 7.29 -15.42 7.28
N ASP A 45 8.39 -14.93 7.83
CA ASP A 45 9.76 -15.05 7.29
C ASP A 45 10.16 -16.51 7.02
N ARG A 46 9.89 -17.41 7.97
CA ARG A 46 10.26 -18.81 7.84
C ARG A 46 9.47 -19.55 6.78
N LEU A 47 8.17 -19.24 6.68
CA LEU A 47 7.31 -19.86 5.66
C LEU A 47 7.71 -19.37 4.27
N THR A 48 7.84 -18.04 4.07
CA THR A 48 8.24 -17.49 2.77
C THR A 48 9.60 -18.03 2.32
N ALA A 49 10.60 -18.07 3.23
CA ALA A 49 11.92 -18.59 2.91
C ALA A 49 11.90 -20.08 2.54
N LYS A 50 11.15 -20.91 3.27
CA LYS A 50 11.10 -22.36 3.00
C LYS A 50 10.29 -22.68 1.75
N LEU A 51 9.13 -22.09 1.59
CA LEU A 51 8.32 -22.25 0.37
C LEU A 51 9.06 -21.73 -0.88
N GLY A 52 9.81 -20.63 -0.74
CA GLY A 52 10.68 -20.14 -1.81
C GLY A 52 11.78 -21.12 -2.19
N ALA A 53 12.46 -21.68 -1.20
CA ALA A 53 13.52 -22.70 -1.42
C ALA A 53 12.96 -23.99 -2.07
N GLU A 54 11.73 -24.38 -1.77
CA GLU A 54 11.04 -25.51 -2.42
C GLU A 54 10.84 -25.21 -3.92
N GLN A 55 10.38 -24.01 -4.29
CA GLN A 55 10.20 -23.62 -5.69
C GLN A 55 11.53 -23.57 -6.42
N GLU A 56 12.56 -22.96 -5.84
CA GLU A 56 13.90 -22.91 -6.43
C GLU A 56 14.48 -24.32 -6.64
N SER A 57 14.32 -25.21 -5.65
CA SER A 57 14.79 -26.61 -5.76
C SER A 57 14.07 -27.40 -6.86
N ALA A 58 12.81 -27.05 -7.16
CA ALA A 58 12.03 -27.60 -8.24
C ALA A 58 12.35 -26.96 -9.61
N GLY A 59 13.24 -25.96 -9.65
CA GLY A 59 13.59 -25.22 -10.88
C GLY A 59 12.52 -24.23 -11.33
N HIS A 60 11.62 -23.84 -10.45
CA HIS A 60 10.57 -22.87 -10.74
C HIS A 60 11.03 -21.46 -10.36
N ASP A 61 10.91 -20.49 -11.26
CA ASP A 61 11.35 -19.12 -11.06
C ASP A 61 10.42 -18.05 -11.64
N ASP A 62 9.22 -18.47 -12.03
CA ASP A 62 8.17 -17.64 -12.61
C ASP A 62 7.28 -16.95 -11.53
N ALA A 63 6.24 -16.26 -11.98
CA ALA A 63 5.28 -15.58 -11.11
C ALA A 63 4.52 -16.57 -10.19
N TRP A 64 4.18 -17.75 -10.69
CA TRP A 64 3.42 -18.75 -9.91
C TRP A 64 4.27 -19.34 -8.80
N ALA A 65 5.57 -19.56 -9.05
CA ALA A 65 6.53 -19.93 -8.01
C ALA A 65 6.62 -18.87 -6.90
N TYR A 66 6.63 -17.59 -7.29
CA TYR A 66 6.61 -16.49 -6.33
C TYR A 66 5.32 -16.44 -5.50
N PHE A 67 4.15 -16.61 -6.15
CA PHE A 67 2.87 -16.65 -5.43
C PHE A 67 2.79 -17.85 -4.48
N ALA A 68 3.34 -19.00 -4.85
CA ALA A 68 3.44 -20.16 -3.98
C ALA A 68 4.37 -19.93 -2.77
N ALA A 69 5.50 -19.26 -2.97
CA ALA A 69 6.43 -18.87 -1.91
C ALA A 69 5.81 -17.89 -0.90
N HIS A 70 4.95 -16.99 -1.40
CA HIS A 70 4.21 -16.01 -0.61
C HIS A 70 2.73 -16.40 -0.45
N ALA A 71 2.47 -17.69 -0.19
CA ALA A 71 1.12 -18.24 -0.03
C ALA A 71 0.29 -17.45 0.99
N PRO A 72 -1.04 -17.41 0.87
CA PRO A 72 -1.94 -16.66 1.77
C PRO A 72 -1.66 -16.87 3.27
N ILE A 73 -1.25 -18.08 3.65
CA ILE A 73 -0.95 -18.41 5.06
C ILE A 73 0.20 -17.58 5.64
N THR A 74 1.16 -17.13 4.80
CA THR A 74 2.31 -16.32 5.27
C THR A 74 1.87 -14.97 5.81
N GLU A 75 0.89 -14.32 5.15
CA GLU A 75 0.28 -13.07 5.60
C GLU A 75 -0.67 -13.30 6.78
N ILE A 76 -1.57 -14.27 6.69
CA ILE A 76 -2.59 -14.56 7.70
C ILE A 76 -1.95 -14.87 9.06
N GLU A 77 -0.93 -15.73 9.10
CA GLU A 77 -0.23 -16.09 10.32
C GLU A 77 0.46 -14.88 10.94
N SER A 78 1.20 -14.14 10.14
CA SER A 78 1.93 -12.97 10.63
C SER A 78 1.00 -11.88 11.17
N ILE A 79 -0.10 -11.56 10.47
CA ILE A 79 -1.10 -10.62 10.96
C ILE A 79 -1.70 -11.08 12.28
N THR A 80 -2.09 -12.36 12.38
CA THR A 80 -2.66 -12.93 13.60
C THR A 80 -1.70 -12.81 14.78
N ARG A 81 -0.43 -13.09 14.57
CA ARG A 81 0.64 -12.97 15.58
C ARG A 81 0.86 -11.52 16.01
N MET A 82 0.94 -10.58 15.07
CA MET A 82 1.11 -9.15 15.39
C MET A 82 -0.11 -8.58 16.14
N ILE A 83 -1.32 -9.02 15.79
CA ILE A 83 -2.54 -8.65 16.52
C ILE A 83 -2.49 -9.19 17.95
N THR A 84 -2.05 -10.43 18.17
CA THR A 84 -1.90 -11.00 19.52
C THR A 84 -0.95 -10.17 20.39
N PHE A 85 0.19 -9.74 19.83
CA PHE A 85 1.12 -8.86 20.55
C PHE A 85 0.56 -7.47 20.78
N ALA A 86 -0.22 -6.94 19.85
CA ALA A 86 -0.90 -5.65 20.02
C ALA A 86 -2.00 -5.71 21.08
N GLU A 87 -2.75 -6.81 21.15
CA GLU A 87 -3.77 -7.05 22.18
C GLU A 87 -3.14 -7.12 23.58
N GLU A 88 -2.00 -7.80 23.73
CA GLU A 88 -1.24 -7.88 25.00
C GLU A 88 -0.65 -6.52 25.42
N THR A 89 -0.05 -5.79 24.50
CA THR A 89 0.68 -4.55 24.83
C THR A 89 -0.20 -3.30 24.81
N GLY A 90 -1.33 -3.36 24.15
CA GLY A 90 -2.23 -2.23 23.90
C GLY A 90 -1.63 -1.18 22.94
N VAL A 91 -0.60 -1.51 22.15
CA VAL A 91 -0.02 -0.59 21.16
C VAL A 91 -1.04 -0.34 20.05
N LYS A 92 -1.01 0.86 19.46
CA LYS A 92 -1.72 1.12 18.20
C LYS A 92 -0.99 0.45 17.05
N LEU A 93 -1.61 -0.56 16.47
CA LEU A 93 -1.07 -1.33 15.34
C LEU A 93 -1.65 -0.84 14.02
N ILE A 94 -0.82 -0.73 13.00
CA ILE A 94 -1.24 -0.52 11.61
C ILE A 94 -0.72 -1.71 10.79
N ILE A 95 -1.61 -2.50 10.22
CA ILE A 95 -1.23 -3.53 9.26
C ILE A 95 -1.04 -2.83 7.91
N ALA A 96 0.19 -2.87 7.40
CA ALA A 96 0.54 -2.30 6.10
C ALA A 96 0.04 -3.21 4.97
N HIS A 97 -0.37 -2.60 3.87
CA HIS A 97 -0.66 -3.23 2.57
C HIS A 97 -1.24 -4.66 2.66
N ALA A 98 -2.29 -4.88 3.48
CA ALA A 98 -2.98 -6.17 3.54
C ALA A 98 -3.55 -6.54 2.16
N SER A 99 -3.19 -7.73 1.67
CA SER A 99 -3.51 -8.17 0.32
C SER A 99 -4.73 -9.11 0.24
N LEU A 100 -5.16 -9.66 1.37
CA LEU A 100 -6.20 -10.68 1.46
C LEU A 100 -7.46 -10.17 2.17
N ALA A 101 -8.62 -10.44 1.62
CA ALA A 101 -9.91 -10.20 2.28
C ALA A 101 -10.00 -10.94 3.61
N LYS A 102 -9.46 -12.17 3.68
CA LYS A 102 -9.38 -12.95 4.91
C LYS A 102 -8.57 -12.25 6.01
N SER A 103 -7.53 -11.51 5.65
CA SER A 103 -6.77 -10.70 6.60
C SER A 103 -7.64 -9.59 7.20
N ILE A 104 -8.50 -8.96 6.39
CA ILE A 104 -9.44 -7.93 6.87
C ILE A 104 -10.46 -8.52 7.84
N ASP A 105 -11.00 -9.73 7.57
CA ASP A 105 -11.88 -10.44 8.52
C ASP A 105 -11.23 -10.63 9.88
N ILE A 106 -9.96 -11.07 9.91
CA ILE A 106 -9.19 -11.28 11.15
C ILE A 106 -9.00 -9.96 11.90
N ILE A 107 -8.68 -8.88 11.19
CA ILE A 107 -8.52 -7.55 11.76
C ILE A 107 -9.84 -7.04 12.34
N ASN A 108 -10.95 -7.23 11.62
CA ASN A 108 -12.28 -6.85 12.12
C ASN A 108 -12.67 -7.63 13.39
N ALA A 109 -12.37 -8.92 13.43
CA ALA A 109 -12.59 -9.72 14.66
C ALA A 109 -11.73 -9.23 15.83
N ALA A 110 -10.50 -8.74 15.60
CA ALA A 110 -9.66 -8.14 16.62
C ALA A 110 -10.22 -6.79 17.11
N ARG A 111 -10.68 -5.94 16.18
CA ARG A 111 -11.37 -4.68 16.51
C ARG A 111 -12.59 -4.90 17.39
N ALA A 112 -13.39 -5.92 17.08
CA ALA A 112 -14.56 -6.29 17.87
C ALA A 112 -14.20 -6.69 19.32
N ARG A 113 -12.97 -7.15 19.58
CA ARG A 113 -12.43 -7.43 20.92
C ARG A 113 -11.78 -6.21 21.59
N GLY A 114 -11.72 -5.05 20.89
CA GLY A 114 -11.15 -3.82 21.41
C GLY A 114 -9.68 -3.58 21.10
N VAL A 115 -9.06 -4.37 20.23
CA VAL A 115 -7.67 -4.15 19.80
C VAL A 115 -7.60 -2.88 18.94
N ASP A 116 -6.69 -1.95 19.27
CA ASP A 116 -6.44 -0.73 18.50
C ASP A 116 -5.62 -1.06 17.25
N VAL A 117 -6.29 -1.65 16.24
CA VAL A 117 -5.68 -2.03 14.97
C VAL A 117 -6.38 -1.38 13.80
N SER A 118 -5.61 -0.81 12.89
CA SER A 118 -6.04 -0.29 11.60
C SER A 118 -5.34 -1.01 10.45
N VAL A 119 -5.93 -0.94 9.25
CA VAL A 119 -5.42 -1.65 8.09
C VAL A 119 -5.33 -0.74 6.87
N GLU A 120 -4.18 -0.84 6.22
CA GLU A 120 -3.91 -0.28 4.92
C GLU A 120 -4.01 -1.36 3.86
N THR A 121 -4.56 -1.02 2.70
CA THR A 121 -4.36 -1.76 1.45
C THR A 121 -3.80 -0.83 0.38
N ILE A 122 -3.44 -1.36 -0.78
CA ILE A 122 -2.82 -0.59 -1.85
C ILE A 122 -3.59 -0.71 -3.16
N GLY A 123 -3.43 0.29 -4.03
CA GLY A 123 -4.14 0.34 -5.30
C GLY A 123 -3.96 -0.92 -6.14
N GLN A 124 -2.78 -1.51 -6.14
CA GLN A 124 -2.44 -2.71 -6.92
C GLN A 124 -3.35 -3.91 -6.60
N TYR A 125 -3.68 -4.14 -5.32
CA TYR A 125 -4.54 -5.27 -4.90
C TYR A 125 -6.01 -5.08 -5.29
N LEU A 126 -6.40 -3.85 -5.56
CA LEU A 126 -7.74 -3.48 -6.01
C LEU A 126 -7.88 -3.45 -7.54
N ILE A 127 -6.76 -3.29 -8.26
CA ILE A 127 -6.73 -3.07 -9.70
C ILE A 127 -6.30 -4.32 -10.47
N LEU A 128 -5.26 -5.00 -10.00
CA LEU A 128 -4.64 -6.15 -10.68
C LEU A 128 -5.07 -7.47 -10.05
N THR A 129 -4.93 -8.55 -10.84
CA THR A 129 -5.04 -9.95 -10.42
C THR A 129 -3.71 -10.67 -10.61
N ASP A 130 -3.54 -11.82 -9.95
CA ASP A 130 -2.36 -12.67 -10.11
C ASP A 130 -2.11 -13.10 -11.56
N GLU A 131 -3.18 -13.42 -12.31
CA GLU A 131 -3.10 -13.77 -13.74
C GLU A 131 -2.53 -12.58 -14.56
N GLU A 132 -3.01 -11.36 -14.30
CA GLU A 132 -2.49 -10.14 -14.95
C GLU A 132 -1.05 -9.85 -14.55
N VAL A 133 -0.69 -10.04 -13.30
CA VAL A 133 0.70 -9.89 -12.82
C VAL A 133 1.62 -10.92 -13.47
N ALA A 134 1.18 -12.18 -13.59
CA ALA A 134 1.95 -13.22 -14.29
C ALA A 134 2.17 -12.86 -15.77
N ALA A 135 1.15 -12.31 -16.44
CA ALA A 135 1.24 -11.89 -17.84
C ALA A 135 2.14 -10.64 -18.02
N LEU A 136 2.10 -9.67 -17.09
CA LEU A 136 2.94 -8.47 -17.11
C LEU A 136 4.40 -8.75 -16.74
N GLY A 137 4.64 -9.81 -15.98
CA GLY A 137 5.98 -10.19 -15.54
C GLY A 137 6.53 -9.34 -14.40
N PRO A 138 7.87 -9.30 -14.21
CA PRO A 138 8.51 -8.70 -13.04
C PRO A 138 8.18 -7.22 -12.77
N VAL A 139 7.76 -6.46 -13.78
CA VAL A 139 7.34 -5.06 -13.61
C VAL A 139 6.18 -4.92 -12.62
N ALA A 140 5.31 -5.94 -12.52
CA ALA A 140 4.15 -5.98 -11.64
C ALA A 140 4.39 -6.76 -10.33
N LYS A 141 5.63 -7.19 -10.05
CA LYS A 141 5.97 -7.87 -8.79
C LYS A 141 5.92 -6.90 -7.61
N CYS A 142 5.21 -7.29 -6.54
CA CYS A 142 5.22 -6.62 -5.23
C CYS A 142 5.16 -7.64 -4.09
N SER A 143 5.47 -7.23 -2.86
CA SER A 143 5.43 -8.06 -1.64
C SER A 143 4.63 -7.35 -0.55
N PRO A 144 3.58 -7.99 -0.01
CA PRO A 144 2.95 -9.25 -0.45
C PRO A 144 2.50 -9.22 -1.92
N PRO A 145 2.35 -10.38 -2.59
CA PRO A 145 1.92 -10.40 -3.98
C PRO A 145 0.45 -9.98 -4.17
N VAL A 146 0.12 -9.50 -5.35
CA VAL A 146 -1.26 -9.40 -5.82
C VAL A 146 -1.89 -10.80 -5.76
N ARG A 147 -3.13 -10.88 -5.32
CA ARG A 147 -3.85 -12.14 -5.10
C ARG A 147 -4.78 -12.48 -6.25
N SER A 148 -5.38 -13.67 -6.16
CA SER A 148 -6.26 -14.21 -7.20
C SER A 148 -7.45 -13.30 -7.50
N LYS A 149 -8.02 -13.49 -8.69
CA LYS A 149 -9.20 -12.73 -9.14
C LYS A 149 -10.42 -12.91 -8.23
N GLU A 150 -10.52 -14.03 -7.50
CA GLU A 150 -11.61 -14.29 -6.55
C GLU A 150 -11.46 -13.42 -5.29
N ASN A 151 -10.22 -13.08 -4.88
CA ASN A 151 -9.96 -12.22 -3.74
C ASN A 151 -10.32 -10.74 -4.01
N GLN A 152 -10.10 -10.26 -5.24
CA GLN A 152 -10.28 -8.85 -5.58
C GLN A 152 -11.70 -8.31 -5.27
N PRO A 153 -12.82 -8.94 -5.69
CA PRO A 153 -14.16 -8.47 -5.36
C PRO A 153 -14.44 -8.46 -3.85
N LEU A 154 -13.85 -9.38 -3.08
CA LEU A 154 -13.98 -9.40 -1.63
C LEU A 154 -13.24 -8.22 -0.98
N MET A 155 -12.06 -7.85 -1.49
CA MET A 155 -11.34 -6.64 -1.05
C MET A 155 -12.17 -5.37 -1.33
N TRP A 156 -12.81 -5.27 -2.50
CA TRP A 156 -13.73 -4.17 -2.80
C TRP A 156 -14.95 -4.14 -1.88
N ALA A 157 -15.49 -5.30 -1.49
CA ALA A 157 -16.58 -5.39 -0.54
C ALA A 157 -16.18 -4.82 0.84
N HIS A 158 -15.00 -5.18 1.36
CA HIS A 158 -14.46 -4.62 2.60
C HIS A 158 -14.21 -3.11 2.50
N LEU A 159 -13.71 -2.63 1.35
CA LEU A 159 -13.54 -1.20 1.13
C LEU A 159 -14.88 -0.46 1.20
N LEU A 160 -15.94 -0.99 0.58
CA LEU A 160 -17.28 -0.42 0.60
C LEU A 160 -17.91 -0.48 2.00
N ALA A 161 -17.74 -1.59 2.72
CA ALA A 161 -18.24 -1.78 4.09
C ALA A 161 -17.59 -0.82 5.10
N GLY A 162 -16.39 -0.31 4.80
CA GLY A 162 -15.68 0.58 5.70
C GLY A 162 -14.62 -0.09 6.54
N ASP A 163 -14.32 -1.33 6.24
CA ASP A 163 -13.39 -2.18 7.01
C ASP A 163 -11.92 -1.80 6.78
N ILE A 164 -11.62 -1.19 5.63
CA ILE A 164 -10.28 -0.70 5.27
C ILE A 164 -10.16 0.77 5.68
N ASP A 165 -9.08 1.12 6.38
CA ASP A 165 -8.85 2.48 6.88
C ASP A 165 -8.13 3.35 5.87
N TYR A 166 -7.14 2.80 5.14
CA TYR A 166 -6.28 3.55 4.23
C TYR A 166 -6.12 2.82 2.91
N VAL A 167 -6.02 3.59 1.83
CA VAL A 167 -5.53 3.11 0.54
C VAL A 167 -4.42 4.05 0.11
N ASP A 168 -3.23 3.51 -0.03
CA ASP A 168 -2.09 4.26 -0.53
C ASP A 168 -1.39 3.57 -1.70
N SER A 169 -0.18 3.99 -2.01
CA SER A 169 0.51 3.53 -3.21
C SER A 169 1.49 2.39 -2.95
N ASP A 170 2.04 2.30 -1.75
CA ASP A 170 3.26 1.53 -1.48
C ASP A 170 4.30 1.73 -2.60
N HIS A 171 4.54 3.01 -2.97
CA HIS A 171 5.39 3.38 -4.09
C HIS A 171 6.83 2.92 -3.86
N SER A 172 7.23 1.87 -4.56
CA SER A 172 8.56 1.27 -4.47
C SER A 172 9.23 1.22 -5.84
N PRO A 173 9.73 2.38 -6.34
CA PRO A 173 10.41 2.45 -7.62
C PRO A 173 11.77 1.78 -7.54
N SER A 174 12.18 1.16 -8.64
CA SER A 174 13.50 0.55 -8.78
C SER A 174 14.12 0.91 -10.12
N ASP A 175 15.42 0.75 -10.23
CA ASP A 175 16.08 0.79 -11.53
C ASP A 175 15.50 -0.30 -12.43
N PRO A 176 15.23 -0.04 -13.73
CA PRO A 176 14.71 -1.04 -14.65
C PRO A 176 15.51 -2.35 -14.66
N SER A 177 16.84 -2.28 -14.54
CA SER A 177 17.72 -3.46 -14.51
C SER A 177 17.43 -4.42 -13.35
N MET A 178 16.75 -3.97 -12.29
CA MET A 178 16.35 -4.84 -11.18
C MET A 178 15.11 -5.70 -11.51
N LYS A 179 14.50 -5.48 -12.65
CA LYS A 179 13.30 -6.19 -13.12
C LYS A 179 13.44 -6.75 -14.54
N GLU A 180 14.17 -6.07 -15.43
CA GLU A 180 14.37 -6.47 -16.81
C GLU A 180 15.42 -7.57 -16.93
N GLY A 181 15.10 -8.66 -17.63
CA GLY A 181 16.02 -9.80 -17.81
C GLY A 181 16.30 -10.60 -16.55
N VAL A 182 15.54 -10.36 -15.48
CA VAL A 182 15.65 -11.05 -14.19
C VAL A 182 14.45 -11.98 -14.02
N SER A 183 14.67 -13.20 -13.48
CA SER A 183 13.53 -14.09 -13.18
C SER A 183 12.57 -13.46 -12.18
N PHE A 184 11.30 -13.87 -12.22
CA PHE A 184 10.29 -13.29 -11.35
C PHE A 184 10.66 -13.46 -9.86
N MET A 185 11.22 -14.62 -9.49
CA MET A 185 11.66 -14.88 -8.10
C MET A 185 12.74 -13.91 -7.63
N LYS A 186 13.68 -13.53 -8.48
CA LYS A 186 14.83 -12.66 -8.13
C LYS A 186 14.60 -11.18 -8.35
N ALA A 187 13.59 -10.81 -9.13
CA ALA A 187 13.26 -9.42 -9.43
C ALA A 187 12.90 -8.65 -8.15
N TRP A 188 13.15 -7.35 -8.15
CA TRP A 188 12.75 -6.45 -7.07
C TRP A 188 11.22 -6.49 -6.84
N GLY A 189 10.81 -6.69 -5.58
CA GLY A 189 9.41 -6.73 -5.15
C GLY A 189 8.90 -5.35 -4.78
N GLY A 190 8.48 -4.57 -5.76
CA GLY A 190 7.90 -3.25 -5.54
C GLY A 190 7.38 -2.64 -6.83
N ILE A 191 6.29 -1.90 -6.76
CA ILE A 191 5.63 -1.23 -7.90
C ILE A 191 5.74 0.29 -7.75
N ALA A 192 6.12 0.97 -8.83
CA ALA A 192 6.06 2.43 -8.90
C ALA A 192 4.62 2.86 -9.23
N SER A 193 3.86 3.32 -8.22
CA SER A 193 2.39 3.48 -8.31
C SER A 193 1.82 4.78 -7.75
N VAL A 194 2.63 5.65 -7.10
CA VAL A 194 2.13 6.85 -6.41
C VAL A 194 1.27 7.76 -7.29
N GLN A 195 1.59 7.86 -8.58
CA GLN A 195 0.85 8.69 -9.53
C GLN A 195 -0.51 8.09 -9.92
N HIS A 196 -0.70 6.77 -9.74
CA HIS A 196 -1.83 6.04 -10.30
C HIS A 196 -2.83 5.54 -9.25
N THR A 197 -2.54 5.67 -7.96
CA THR A 197 -3.43 5.20 -6.88
C THR A 197 -4.79 5.87 -6.95
N LEU A 198 -4.84 7.21 -7.00
CA LEU A 198 -6.10 7.94 -7.05
C LEU A 198 -6.87 7.68 -8.36
N THR A 199 -6.21 7.75 -9.51
CA THR A 199 -6.85 7.50 -10.80
C THR A 199 -7.32 6.06 -10.97
N GLY A 200 -6.61 5.10 -10.36
CA GLY A 200 -7.04 3.71 -10.26
C GLY A 200 -8.30 3.56 -9.42
N LEU A 201 -8.38 4.21 -8.26
CA LEU A 201 -9.59 4.22 -7.42
C LEU A 201 -10.77 4.92 -8.12
N LEU A 202 -10.53 5.98 -8.88
CA LEU A 202 -11.57 6.62 -9.68
C LEU A 202 -12.09 5.68 -10.78
N THR A 203 -11.19 5.05 -11.53
CA THR A 203 -11.55 4.15 -12.63
C THR A 203 -12.28 2.91 -12.13
N HIS A 204 -11.64 2.14 -11.25
CA HIS A 204 -12.12 0.82 -10.83
C HIS A 204 -13.10 0.89 -9.65
N GLY A 205 -13.00 1.93 -8.82
CA GLY A 205 -13.90 2.16 -7.70
C GLY A 205 -15.09 3.03 -8.06
N TYR A 206 -14.88 4.31 -8.29
CA TYR A 206 -15.96 5.27 -8.53
C TYR A 206 -16.78 4.93 -9.79
N HIS A 207 -16.13 4.79 -10.95
CA HIS A 207 -16.82 4.55 -12.21
C HIS A 207 -17.36 3.12 -12.32
N ALA A 208 -16.55 2.12 -12.06
CA ALA A 208 -16.92 0.72 -12.27
C ALA A 208 -17.80 0.16 -11.14
N ARG A 209 -17.51 0.49 -9.86
CA ARG A 209 -18.15 -0.12 -8.68
C ARG A 209 -19.03 0.85 -7.87
N LYS A 210 -19.16 2.10 -8.32
CA LYS A 210 -19.99 3.13 -7.68
C LYS A 210 -19.55 3.45 -6.24
N VAL A 211 -18.27 3.31 -5.94
CA VAL A 211 -17.71 3.73 -4.65
C VAL A 211 -17.92 5.25 -4.51
N PRO A 212 -18.56 5.74 -3.44
CA PRO A 212 -18.77 7.17 -3.25
C PRO A 212 -17.42 7.94 -3.19
N LEU A 213 -17.33 9.09 -3.85
CA LEU A 213 -16.13 9.94 -3.79
C LEU A 213 -15.74 10.28 -2.36
N ALA A 214 -16.71 10.56 -1.49
CA ALA A 214 -16.45 10.80 -0.07
C ALA A 214 -15.74 9.63 0.61
N ARG A 215 -16.01 8.37 0.18
CA ARG A 215 -15.30 7.20 0.69
C ARG A 215 -13.86 7.18 0.20
N ILE A 216 -13.63 7.42 -1.09
CA ILE A 216 -12.28 7.50 -1.66
C ILE A 216 -11.47 8.58 -0.93
N MET A 217 -12.04 9.77 -0.73
CA MET A 217 -11.34 10.87 -0.03
C MET A 217 -11.01 10.54 1.44
N LYS A 218 -11.87 9.82 2.14
CA LYS A 218 -11.53 9.34 3.49
C LYS A 218 -10.32 8.41 3.48
N LEU A 219 -10.29 7.46 2.56
CA LEU A 219 -9.23 6.45 2.45
C LEU A 219 -7.88 7.02 2.04
N THR A 220 -7.86 8.04 1.17
CA THR A 220 -6.63 8.59 0.58
C THR A 220 -6.16 9.90 1.22
N CYS A 221 -7.05 10.62 1.91
CA CYS A 221 -6.73 11.97 2.40
C CYS A 221 -6.98 12.15 3.90
N GLU A 222 -8.15 11.72 4.44
CA GLU A 222 -8.57 12.12 5.78
C GLU A 222 -8.04 11.19 6.88
N ASN A 223 -8.14 9.87 6.67
CA ASN A 223 -7.93 8.90 7.75
C ASN A 223 -6.48 8.83 8.22
N MET A 224 -5.50 8.84 7.29
CA MET A 224 -4.08 8.72 7.66
C MET A 224 -3.58 9.92 8.47
N PRO A 225 -3.80 11.19 8.07
CA PRO A 225 -3.44 12.35 8.91
C PRO A 225 -4.08 12.31 10.29
N LYS A 226 -5.35 11.91 10.39
CA LYS A 226 -6.04 11.75 11.67
C LYS A 226 -5.38 10.68 12.54
N SER A 227 -5.08 9.52 11.98
CA SER A 227 -4.43 8.40 12.65
C SER A 227 -3.05 8.74 13.17
N LEU A 228 -2.25 9.45 12.37
CA LEU A 228 -0.89 9.87 12.68
C LEU A 228 -0.81 11.22 13.42
N ARG A 229 -1.95 11.81 13.77
CA ARG A 229 -2.04 13.13 14.44
C ARG A 229 -1.31 14.24 13.68
N ILE A 230 -1.45 14.23 12.35
CA ILE A 230 -0.91 15.30 11.48
C ILE A 230 -1.96 16.39 11.39
N GLU A 231 -1.69 17.51 12.07
CA GLU A 231 -2.61 18.65 12.08
C GLU A 231 -2.59 19.42 10.74
N GLY A 232 -3.72 20.02 10.40
CA GLY A 232 -3.85 20.90 9.25
C GLY A 232 -3.83 20.19 7.88
N LYS A 233 -3.96 18.86 7.85
CA LYS A 233 -3.99 18.04 6.64
C LYS A 233 -5.23 17.15 6.56
N GLY A 234 -5.60 16.74 5.35
CA GLY A 234 -6.56 15.68 5.08
C GLY A 234 -8.01 16.13 4.89
N LYS A 235 -8.35 17.40 5.07
CA LYS A 235 -9.69 17.92 4.79
C LYS A 235 -9.71 19.39 4.44
N ILE A 236 -10.79 19.82 3.81
CA ILE A 236 -11.06 21.22 3.50
C ILE A 236 -11.76 21.83 4.70
N ALA A 237 -11.02 22.65 5.49
CA ALA A 237 -11.55 23.35 6.64
C ALA A 237 -10.71 24.60 6.94
N VAL A 238 -11.31 25.58 7.63
CA VAL A 238 -10.58 26.79 8.09
C VAL A 238 -9.44 26.37 9.03
N GLY A 239 -8.25 26.91 8.79
CA GLY A 239 -7.03 26.56 9.55
C GLY A 239 -6.24 25.36 9.02
N TYR A 240 -6.74 24.68 7.98
CA TYR A 240 -6.03 23.62 7.28
C TYR A 240 -5.21 24.17 6.09
N ASP A 241 -4.13 23.47 5.74
CA ASP A 241 -3.36 23.78 4.56
C ASP A 241 -4.25 23.67 3.30
N ALA A 242 -4.13 24.62 2.39
CA ALA A 242 -4.83 24.62 1.12
C ALA A 242 -4.15 23.67 0.13
N ASP A 243 -4.24 22.37 0.43
CA ASP A 243 -3.74 21.29 -0.41
C ASP A 243 -4.92 20.67 -1.16
N PHE A 244 -4.91 20.77 -2.49
CA PHE A 244 -6.03 20.32 -3.32
C PHE A 244 -5.53 19.52 -4.53
N ALA A 245 -6.33 18.54 -4.93
CA ALA A 245 -6.32 17.94 -6.25
C ALA A 245 -7.63 18.30 -6.96
N LEU A 246 -7.54 19.02 -8.07
CA LEU A 246 -8.67 19.30 -8.95
C LEU A 246 -8.77 18.14 -9.94
N ILE A 247 -9.94 17.50 -9.98
CA ILE A 247 -10.14 16.24 -10.71
C ILE A 247 -11.23 16.41 -11.74
N ASP A 248 -10.93 16.15 -13.02
CA ASP A 248 -11.94 15.90 -14.03
C ASP A 248 -12.33 14.42 -13.99
N LEU A 249 -13.51 14.12 -13.45
CA LEU A 249 -14.03 12.77 -13.31
C LEU A 249 -14.33 12.09 -14.66
N ASN A 250 -14.53 12.85 -15.72
CA ASN A 250 -14.95 12.32 -17.03
C ASN A 250 -13.79 12.16 -18.02
N ARG A 251 -12.64 12.79 -17.76
CA ARG A 251 -11.49 12.70 -18.65
C ARG A 251 -10.95 11.27 -18.68
N GLU A 252 -10.84 10.73 -19.89
CA GLU A 252 -10.22 9.44 -20.14
C GLU A 252 -8.85 9.63 -20.79
N TYR A 253 -7.89 8.77 -20.43
CA TYR A 253 -6.57 8.74 -21.05
C TYR A 253 -5.99 7.32 -21.01
N ILE A 254 -5.03 7.05 -21.90
CA ILE A 254 -4.23 5.82 -21.88
C ILE A 254 -2.85 6.22 -21.39
N LEU A 255 -2.38 5.58 -20.30
CA LEU A 255 -1.08 5.87 -19.71
C LEU A 255 0.06 5.53 -20.69
N LYS A 256 0.94 6.50 -20.90
CA LYS A 256 2.16 6.39 -21.71
C LYS A 256 3.39 6.70 -20.87
N ALA A 257 4.57 6.33 -21.32
CA ALA A 257 5.82 6.59 -20.63
C ALA A 257 6.05 8.08 -20.37
N ASP A 258 5.69 8.94 -21.32
CA ASP A 258 5.83 10.40 -21.21
C ASP A 258 4.90 11.04 -20.17
N ASP A 259 3.86 10.32 -19.72
CA ASP A 259 2.94 10.79 -18.69
C ASP A 259 3.49 10.55 -17.27
N ILE A 260 4.57 9.77 -17.13
CA ILE A 260 5.15 9.39 -15.85
C ILE A 260 6.08 10.49 -15.36
N LEU A 261 5.84 10.96 -14.13
CA LEU A 261 6.57 12.06 -13.50
C LEU A 261 7.66 11.63 -12.52
N TYR A 262 7.74 10.34 -12.17
CA TYR A 262 8.81 9.82 -11.31
C TYR A 262 10.02 9.35 -12.14
N LYS A 263 11.16 9.19 -11.45
CA LYS A 263 12.50 9.03 -12.05
C LYS A 263 12.59 7.94 -13.13
N HIS A 264 12.01 6.76 -12.88
CA HIS A 264 12.07 5.64 -13.82
C HIS A 264 10.70 5.46 -14.47
N HIS A 265 10.61 5.68 -15.78
CA HIS A 265 9.36 5.66 -16.54
C HIS A 265 8.87 4.23 -16.81
N VAL A 266 8.79 3.42 -15.76
CA VAL A 266 8.37 2.02 -15.78
C VAL A 266 7.17 1.84 -14.85
N SER A 267 6.09 1.23 -15.37
CA SER A 267 4.87 0.98 -14.61
C SER A 267 4.13 -0.24 -15.15
N PRO A 268 3.55 -1.09 -14.30
CA PRO A 268 2.67 -2.17 -14.76
C PRO A 268 1.36 -1.65 -15.38
N TYR A 269 1.06 -0.38 -15.21
CA TYR A 269 -0.14 0.25 -15.77
C TYR A 269 0.04 0.85 -17.16
N MET A 270 1.21 0.66 -17.80
CA MET A 270 1.42 1.11 -19.19
C MET A 270 0.35 0.56 -20.13
N GLY A 271 -0.22 1.45 -20.96
CA GLY A 271 -1.31 1.10 -21.87
C GLY A 271 -2.69 0.96 -21.20
N THR A 272 -2.79 1.08 -19.88
CA THR A 272 -4.07 1.05 -19.18
C THR A 272 -4.87 2.31 -19.49
N ARG A 273 -6.17 2.12 -19.77
CA ARG A 273 -7.13 3.22 -19.88
C ARG A 273 -7.65 3.59 -18.50
N PHE A 274 -7.40 4.83 -18.11
CA PHE A 274 -7.95 5.41 -16.89
C PHE A 274 -9.11 6.36 -17.22
N LYS A 275 -10.05 6.46 -16.26
CA LYS A 275 -11.13 7.43 -16.26
C LYS A 275 -11.16 8.18 -14.94
N GLY A 276 -11.11 9.51 -15.03
CA GLY A 276 -10.83 10.42 -13.94
C GLY A 276 -9.34 10.80 -13.94
N ALA A 277 -9.05 12.07 -14.04
CA ALA A 277 -7.70 12.59 -14.10
C ALA A 277 -7.53 13.80 -13.20
N VAL A 278 -6.33 13.97 -12.63
CA VAL A 278 -5.96 15.16 -11.87
C VAL A 278 -5.54 16.25 -12.87
N ASP A 279 -6.29 17.34 -12.93
CA ASP A 279 -5.99 18.49 -13.79
C ASP A 279 -4.97 19.42 -13.14
N GLU A 280 -5.11 19.62 -11.84
CA GLU A 280 -4.24 20.52 -11.10
C GLU A 280 -3.98 19.97 -9.68
N ALA A 281 -2.74 20.08 -9.22
CA ALA A 281 -2.35 19.85 -7.84
C ALA A 281 -1.87 21.15 -7.20
N ILE A 282 -2.43 21.47 -6.05
CA ILE A 282 -2.17 22.69 -5.29
C ILE A 282 -1.59 22.30 -3.94
N LEU A 283 -0.45 22.89 -3.57
CA LEU A 283 0.20 22.70 -2.28
C LEU A 283 0.26 24.03 -1.53
N ARG A 284 -0.42 24.10 -0.41
CA ARG A 284 -0.54 25.32 0.42
C ARG A 284 -0.91 26.57 -0.40
N GLY A 285 -1.96 26.41 -1.23
CA GLY A 285 -2.52 27.49 -2.05
C GLY A 285 -1.69 27.82 -3.31
N GLN A 286 -0.69 27.03 -3.66
CA GLN A 286 0.14 27.27 -4.84
C GLN A 286 0.07 26.06 -5.78
N THR A 287 -0.22 26.31 -7.05
CA THR A 287 -0.22 25.27 -8.09
C THR A 287 1.20 24.71 -8.25
N ILE A 288 1.34 23.39 -8.11
CA ILE A 288 2.60 22.65 -8.28
C ILE A 288 2.58 21.73 -9.50
N MET A 289 1.39 21.42 -10.03
CA MET A 289 1.20 20.65 -11.26
C MET A 289 -0.08 21.12 -11.95
N ARG A 290 -0.06 21.23 -13.26
CA ARG A 290 -1.23 21.49 -14.11
C ARG A 290 -1.07 20.78 -15.44
N ASP A 291 -2.14 20.13 -15.90
CA ASP A 291 -2.19 19.38 -17.17
C ASP A 291 -1.00 18.41 -17.35
N GLY A 292 -0.67 17.66 -16.29
CA GLY A 292 0.43 16.69 -16.29
C GLY A 292 1.83 17.30 -16.24
N LYS A 293 1.97 18.62 -16.07
CA LYS A 293 3.27 19.30 -16.02
C LYS A 293 3.56 19.86 -14.64
N ILE A 294 4.75 19.57 -14.11
CA ILE A 294 5.23 20.18 -12.86
C ILE A 294 5.48 21.67 -13.08
N ILE A 295 5.02 22.49 -12.13
CA ILE A 295 5.12 23.95 -12.16
C ILE A 295 5.98 24.45 -11.00
N GLY A 296 6.96 25.29 -11.32
CA GLY A 296 7.82 25.92 -10.34
C GLY A 296 8.88 24.98 -9.74
N THR A 297 9.37 25.33 -8.56
CA THR A 297 10.41 24.59 -7.83
C THR A 297 9.81 23.76 -6.70
N PRO A 298 10.49 22.67 -6.24
CA PRO A 298 10.03 21.87 -5.09
C PRO A 298 9.81 22.73 -3.85
N ARG A 299 8.66 22.55 -3.18
CA ARG A 299 8.23 23.34 -2.00
C ARG A 299 7.84 22.45 -0.82
N GLY A 300 8.25 21.18 -0.85
CA GLY A 300 8.06 20.25 0.24
C GLY A 300 8.73 20.75 1.51
N ARG A 301 8.13 20.44 2.67
CA ARG A 301 8.73 20.65 3.99
C ARG A 301 8.41 19.48 4.90
N MET A 302 9.32 19.19 5.82
CA MET A 302 9.08 18.18 6.83
C MET A 302 7.90 18.60 7.72
N ILE A 303 6.94 17.70 7.87
CA ILE A 303 5.82 17.88 8.81
C ILE A 303 6.21 17.27 10.14
N MET A 304 6.18 18.09 11.19
CA MET A 304 6.46 17.66 12.56
C MET A 304 5.13 17.40 13.26
N CYS A 305 4.99 16.22 13.89
CA CYS A 305 3.86 15.99 14.80
C CYS A 305 4.01 16.84 16.05
N LYS A 306 2.93 17.47 16.46
CA LYS A 306 2.85 17.98 17.84
C LYS A 306 2.68 16.78 18.79
N ARG A 307 3.50 16.75 19.82
CA ARG A 307 3.40 15.77 20.93
C ARG A 307 2.29 16.12 21.87
#